data_31af6cf7a436e6fb32439851c7e765ad
#
_entry.id   31af6cf7a436e6fb32439851c7e765ad
#
_cell.length_a   1.000
_cell.length_b   1.000
_cell.length_c   1.000
_cell.angle_alpha   90.00
_cell.angle_beta   90.00
_cell.angle_gamma   90.00
#
_symmetry.space_group_name_H-M   'P 1'
#
loop_
_entity.id
_entity.type
_entity.pdbx_description
1 polymer ?
#
loop_
_entity_poly.entity_id
_entity_poly.type
_entity_poly.pdbx_seq_one_letter_code
_entity_poly.pdbx_strand_id
1 'polypeptide(L)' 'MQELVSKLEKEILELEEEQAVINEQLADPDSYNDPEKGKALNEYASRIARRLKERNYEWEIEAEKLSELQAGSTS' A
#
# COMPACT_ATOMS: atom_id res chain seq x y z
N MET A 1 10.29 -17.21 5.81
CA MET A 1 8.86 -16.89 5.90
C MET A 1 8.57 -15.58 6.60
N GLN A 2 9.11 -15.36 7.80
CA GLN A 2 8.93 -14.07 8.48
C GLN A 2 9.54 -12.92 7.71
N GLU A 3 10.63 -13.16 6.98
CA GLU A 3 11.29 -12.14 6.17
C GLU A 3 10.40 -11.61 5.06
N LEU A 4 9.61 -12.49 4.43
CA LEU A 4 8.69 -12.08 3.37
C LEU A 4 7.57 -11.20 3.93
N VAL A 5 7.01 -11.57 5.08
CA VAL A 5 5.97 -10.78 5.73
C VAL A 5 6.52 -9.41 6.14
N SER A 6 7.71 -9.36 6.72
CA SER A 6 8.36 -8.10 7.10
C SER A 6 8.61 -7.21 5.90
N LYS A 7 9.05 -7.81 4.78
CA LYS A 7 9.29 -7.07 3.54
C LYS A 7 8.00 -6.48 2.99
N LEU A 8 6.92 -7.27 3.01
CA LEU A 8 5.61 -6.80 2.56
C LEU A 8 5.08 -5.67 3.45
N GLU A 9 5.24 -5.80 4.76
CA GLU A 9 4.83 -4.76 5.71
C GLU A 9 5.59 -3.45 5.45
N LYS A 10 6.87 -3.55 5.17
CA LYS A 10 7.69 -2.38 4.86
C LYS A 10 7.24 -1.72 3.56
N GLU A 11 6.98 -2.50 2.51
CA GLU A 11 6.47 -1.98 1.24
C GLU A 11 5.11 -1.31 1.41
N ILE A 12 4.24 -1.93 2.18
CA ILE A 12 2.91 -1.37 2.47
C ILE A 12 3.04 -0.02 3.18
N LEU A 13 3.92 0.05 4.18
CA LEU A 13 4.14 1.29 4.92
C LEU A 13 4.68 2.40 4.02
N GLU A 14 5.64 2.08 3.15
CA GLU A 14 6.18 3.03 2.19
C GLU A 14 5.11 3.55 1.23
N LEU A 15 4.26 2.65 0.74
CA LEU A 15 3.17 3.01 -0.15
C LEU A 15 2.12 3.88 0.56
N GLU A 16 1.83 3.58 1.81
CA GLU A 16 0.90 4.39 2.63
C GLU A 16 1.45 5.80 2.85
N GLU A 17 2.75 5.92 3.07
CA GLU A 17 3.40 7.22 3.21
C GLU A 17 3.32 8.03 1.91
N GLU A 18 3.58 7.39 0.77
CA GLU A 18 3.45 8.02 -0.53
C GLU A 18 2.00 8.46 -0.80
N GLN A 19 1.05 7.61 -0.44
CA GLN A 19 -0.37 7.92 -0.58
C GLN A 19 -0.76 9.13 0.25
N ALA A 20 -0.26 9.23 1.47
CA ALA A 20 -0.52 10.38 2.34
C ALA A 20 0.02 11.67 1.74
N VAL A 21 1.24 11.64 1.18
CA VAL A 21 1.84 12.81 0.51
C VAL A 21 1.01 13.23 -0.70
N ILE A 22 0.58 12.29 -1.51
CA ILE A 22 -0.24 12.58 -2.69
C ILE A 22 -1.59 13.15 -2.31
N ASN A 23 -2.23 12.58 -1.29
CA ASN A 23 -3.51 13.10 -0.79
C ASN A 23 -3.37 14.53 -0.29
N GLU A 24 -2.26 14.82 0.36
CA GLU A 24 -1.95 16.17 0.82
C GLU A 24 -1.79 17.14 -0.35
N GLN A 25 -1.08 16.71 -1.39
CA GLN A 25 -0.91 17.50 -2.61
C GLN A 25 -2.23 17.71 -3.36
N LEU A 26 -3.08 16.70 -3.39
CA LEU A 26 -4.40 16.79 -4.01
C LEU A 26 -5.32 17.77 -3.27
N ALA A 27 -5.14 17.90 -1.97
CA ALA A 27 -5.90 18.85 -1.15
C ALA A 27 -5.40 20.28 -1.30
N ASP A 28 -4.22 20.50 -1.90
CA ASP A 28 -3.64 21.82 -2.11
C ASP A 28 -4.43 22.58 -3.18
N PRO A 29 -4.83 23.84 -2.93
CA PRO A 29 -5.54 24.65 -3.92
C PRO A 29 -4.79 24.82 -5.24
N ASP A 30 -3.46 24.83 -5.20
CA ASP A 30 -2.65 24.94 -6.42
C ASP A 30 -2.86 23.76 -7.37
N SER A 31 -3.17 22.58 -6.83
CA SER A 31 -3.45 21.39 -7.64
C SER A 31 -4.77 21.53 -8.41
N TYR A 32 -5.72 22.26 -7.87
CA TYR A 32 -7.01 22.49 -8.54
C TYR A 32 -6.89 23.53 -9.66
N ASN A 33 -5.92 24.42 -9.56
CA ASN A 33 -5.70 25.47 -10.57
C ASN A 33 -4.94 24.96 -11.79
N ASP A 34 -4.29 23.79 -11.69
CA ASP A 34 -3.56 23.18 -12.78
C ASP A 34 -4.16 21.81 -13.11
N PRO A 35 -5.01 21.71 -14.17
CA PRO A 35 -5.67 20.45 -14.52
C PRO A 35 -4.70 19.32 -14.88
N GLU A 36 -3.56 19.65 -15.49
CA GLU A 36 -2.57 18.63 -15.87
C GLU A 36 -1.91 18.04 -14.63
N LYS A 37 -1.57 18.88 -13.67
CA LYS A 37 -0.98 18.45 -12.42
C LYS A 37 -1.97 17.60 -11.61
N GLY A 38 -3.21 18.04 -11.53
CA GLY A 38 -4.27 17.29 -10.85
C GLY A 38 -4.50 15.92 -11.47
N LYS A 39 -4.49 15.85 -12.80
CA LYS A 39 -4.64 14.59 -13.52
C LYS A 39 -3.48 13.65 -13.25
N ALA A 40 -2.25 14.16 -13.30
CA ALA A 40 -1.05 13.36 -13.01
C ALA A 40 -1.07 12.83 -11.59
N LEU A 41 -1.45 13.65 -10.62
CA LEU A 41 -1.54 13.24 -9.22
C LEU A 41 -2.61 12.16 -9.02
N ASN A 42 -3.76 12.31 -9.68
CA ASN A 42 -4.83 11.30 -9.61
C ASN A 42 -4.40 9.97 -10.20
N GLU A 43 -3.68 9.98 -11.32
CA GLU A 43 -3.16 8.77 -11.93
C GLU A 43 -2.16 8.09 -11.02
N TYR A 44 -1.28 8.86 -10.41
CA TYR A 44 -0.28 8.35 -9.47
C TYR A 44 -0.96 7.77 -8.23
N ALA A 45 -1.95 8.46 -7.70
CA ALA A 45 -2.72 7.98 -6.55
C ALA A 45 -3.42 6.66 -6.85
N SER A 46 -3.97 6.52 -8.07
CA SER A 46 -4.62 5.28 -8.50
C SER A 46 -3.63 4.11 -8.56
N ARG A 47 -2.42 4.37 -9.04
CA ARG A 47 -1.36 3.35 -9.10
C ARG A 47 -0.97 2.89 -7.71
N ILE A 48 -0.79 3.84 -6.79
CA ILE A 48 -0.41 3.52 -5.40
C ILE A 48 -1.53 2.73 -4.73
N ALA A 49 -2.77 3.15 -4.90
CA ALA A 49 -3.92 2.44 -4.34
C ALA A 49 -4.00 1.00 -4.83
N ARG A 50 -3.72 0.78 -6.12
CA ARG A 50 -3.69 -0.56 -6.70
C ARG A 50 -2.58 -1.40 -6.10
N ARG A 51 -1.37 -0.84 -6.00
CA ARG A 51 -0.23 -1.53 -5.40
C ARG A 51 -0.48 -1.87 -3.95
N LEU A 52 -1.07 -0.95 -3.19
CA LEU A 52 -1.44 -1.19 -1.80
C LEU A 52 -2.41 -2.36 -1.68
N LYS A 53 -3.41 -2.39 -2.53
CA LYS A 53 -4.40 -3.47 -2.53
C LYS A 53 -3.73 -4.82 -2.82
N GLU A 54 -2.83 -4.87 -3.80
CA GLU A 54 -2.09 -6.08 -4.15
C GLU A 54 -1.18 -6.53 -3.02
N ARG A 55 -0.43 -5.60 -2.41
CA ARG A 55 0.48 -5.92 -1.31
C ARG A 55 -0.26 -6.35 -0.06
N ASN A 56 -1.36 -5.69 0.26
CA ASN A 56 -2.20 -6.11 1.39
C ASN A 56 -2.77 -7.50 1.19
N TYR A 57 -3.18 -7.82 -0.03
CA TYR A 57 -3.67 -9.15 -0.37
C TYR A 57 -2.57 -10.21 -0.20
N GLU A 58 -1.37 -9.94 -0.71
CA GLU A 58 -0.22 -10.85 -0.54
C GLU A 58 0.13 -11.02 0.93
N TRP A 59 0.10 -9.92 1.69
CA TRP A 59 0.39 -9.96 3.12
C TRP A 59 -0.63 -10.83 3.86
N GLU A 60 -1.90 -10.69 3.53
CA GLU A 60 -2.97 -11.50 4.14
C GLU A 60 -2.76 -12.99 3.88
N ILE A 61 -2.40 -13.35 2.65
CA ILE A 61 -2.12 -14.73 2.28
C ILE A 61 -0.94 -15.28 3.07
N GLU A 62 0.16 -14.53 3.14
CA GLU A 62 1.35 -14.98 3.85
C GLU A 62 1.13 -15.05 5.36
N ALA A 63 0.42 -14.06 5.92
CA ALA A 63 0.07 -14.07 7.34
C ALA A 63 -0.82 -15.26 7.69
N GLU A 64 -1.76 -15.60 6.82
CA GLU A 64 -2.65 -16.74 7.00
C GLU A 64 -1.86 -18.04 6.96
N LYS A 65 -0.92 -18.18 6.03
CA LYS A 65 -0.05 -19.34 5.95
C LYS A 65 0.78 -19.53 7.21
N LEU A 66 1.33 -18.43 7.74
CA LEU A 66 2.09 -18.49 9.00
C LEU A 66 1.21 -18.92 10.16
N SER A 67 -0.01 -18.39 10.22
CA SER A 67 -0.96 -18.75 11.26
C SER A 67 -1.32 -20.23 11.20
N GLU A 68 -1.54 -20.77 9.99
CA GLU A 68 -1.83 -22.19 9.79
C GLU A 68 -0.65 -23.06 10.21
N LEU A 69 0.57 -22.67 9.87
CA LEU A 69 1.77 -23.40 10.26
C LEU A 69 1.94 -23.42 11.78
N GLN A 70 1.70 -22.30 12.44
CA GLN A 70 1.78 -22.22 13.89
C GLN A 70 0.71 -23.05 14.56
N ALA A 71 -0.52 -23.01 14.04
CA ALA A 71 -1.62 -23.82 14.55
C ALA A 71 -1.34 -25.31 14.36
N GLY A 72 -0.77 -25.68 13.21
CA GLY A 72 -0.39 -27.06 12.93
C GLY A 72 0.70 -27.57 13.83
N SER A 73 1.65 -26.71 14.23
CA SER A 73 2.75 -27.10 15.11
C SER A 73 2.36 -27.22 16.56
N THR A 74 1.25 -26.62 16.97
CA THR A 74 0.77 -26.71 18.36
C THR A 74 -0.19 -27.88 18.61
N SER A 75 -0.66 -28.48 17.54
CA SER A 75 -1.54 -29.67 17.66
C SER A 75 -0.74 -30.96 17.59
#